data_338d3faeb7cc419159a8363e78ee70b2
#
_entry.id   338d3faeb7cc419159a8363e78ee70b2
#
_cell.length_a   1.000
_cell.length_b   1.000
_cell.length_c   1.000
_cell.angle_alpha   90.00
_cell.angle_beta   90.00
_cell.angle_gamma   90.00
#
_symmetry.space_group_name_H-M   'P 1'
#
loop_
_entity.id
_entity.type
_entity.pdbx_description
1 polymer ?
#
loop_
_entity_poly.entity_id
_entity_poly.type
_entity_poly.pdbx_seq_one_letter_code
_entity_poly.pdbx_strand_id
1 'polypeptide(L)'
;CIVEGIHALNPELTGLVKGDDVYRIYAGLREEYCIDGRRVINTQDIRLCRRTLRDAAARGRSPAKTLAMWDRVLDGETRYIKGFKTTADFLLDTSFTYELGLIAKLLRPVSQRFTLEGHNAELWDETARRFEHVAPVELELLPADSMLREFYAGEV
;
A
#
# COMPACT_ATOMS: atom_id res chain seq x y z
N CYS A 1 13.00 -23.61 -2.50
CA CYS A 1 11.94 -23.00 -3.29
C CYS A 1 11.43 -21.77 -2.54
N ILE A 2 11.18 -20.65 -3.23
CA ILE A 2 10.52 -19.47 -2.68
C ILE A 2 9.10 -19.46 -3.23
N VAL A 3 8.11 -19.34 -2.34
CA VAL A 3 6.69 -19.19 -2.68
C VAL A 3 6.27 -17.81 -2.19
N GLU A 4 5.75 -16.97 -3.08
CA GLU A 4 5.28 -15.64 -2.73
C GLU A 4 3.80 -15.47 -3.12
N GLY A 5 3.11 -14.60 -2.42
CA GLY A 5 1.74 -14.19 -2.70
C GLY A 5 0.97 -13.86 -1.43
N ILE A 6 -0.17 -13.20 -1.60
CA ILE A 6 -1.01 -12.74 -0.49
C ILE A 6 -1.57 -13.88 0.38
N HIS A 7 -1.58 -15.10 -0.14
CA HIS A 7 -2.03 -16.30 0.57
C HIS A 7 -0.88 -17.25 0.97
N ALA A 8 0.39 -16.86 0.77
CA ALA A 8 1.52 -17.75 1.04
C ALA A 8 1.66 -18.18 2.51
N LEU A 9 1.13 -17.39 3.45
CA LEU A 9 1.09 -17.73 4.87
C LEU A 9 -0.16 -18.51 5.29
N ASN A 10 -1.12 -18.71 4.38
CA ASN A 10 -2.33 -19.45 4.71
C ASN A 10 -2.01 -20.95 4.92
N PRO A 11 -2.25 -21.52 6.13
CA PRO A 11 -1.95 -22.91 6.41
C PRO A 11 -2.77 -23.91 5.57
N GLU A 12 -3.92 -23.50 5.04
CA GLU A 12 -4.69 -24.34 4.10
C GLU A 12 -3.92 -24.63 2.81
N LEU A 13 -3.00 -23.72 2.40
CA LEU A 13 -2.16 -23.90 1.22
C LEU A 13 -0.81 -24.53 1.56
N THR A 14 -0.25 -24.23 2.73
CA THR A 14 1.13 -24.60 3.09
C THR A 14 1.21 -25.66 4.18
N GLY A 15 0.09 -26.05 4.76
CA GLY A 15 0.04 -26.98 5.92
C GLY A 15 0.52 -28.41 5.63
N LEU A 16 0.62 -28.80 4.36
CA LEU A 16 1.18 -30.12 3.96
C LEU A 16 2.72 -30.14 3.99
N VAL A 17 3.38 -28.99 4.02
CA VAL A 17 4.84 -28.89 4.14
C VAL A 17 5.19 -28.93 5.63
N LYS A 18 6.14 -29.80 6.01
CA LYS A 18 6.56 -29.93 7.41
C LYS A 18 7.11 -28.59 7.92
N GLY A 19 6.74 -28.23 9.18
CA GLY A 19 7.07 -26.95 9.78
C GLY A 19 8.57 -26.60 9.80
N ASP A 20 9.41 -27.60 10.08
CA ASP A 20 10.87 -27.43 10.21
C ASP A 20 11.57 -27.11 8.88
N ASP A 21 10.92 -27.36 7.73
CA ASP A 21 11.45 -27.12 6.39
C ASP A 21 10.96 -25.79 5.79
N VAL A 22 10.17 -25.00 6.55
CA VAL A 22 9.52 -23.78 6.05
C VAL A 22 9.90 -22.58 6.91
N TYR A 23 10.44 -21.54 6.29
CA TYR A 23 10.65 -20.24 6.91
C TYR A 23 9.62 -19.25 6.35
N ARG A 24 8.84 -18.65 7.23
CA ARG A 24 7.70 -17.80 6.89
C ARG A 24 8.03 -16.34 7.11
N ILE A 25 7.88 -15.54 6.07
CA ILE A 25 8.11 -14.10 6.13
C ILE A 25 6.80 -13.37 5.85
N TYR A 26 6.40 -12.49 6.75
CA TYR A 26 5.35 -11.52 6.52
C TYR A 26 5.98 -10.19 6.13
N ALA A 27 5.80 -9.76 4.88
CA ALA A 27 6.25 -8.47 4.39
C ALA A 27 5.08 -7.48 4.39
N GLY A 28 5.24 -6.32 5.01
CA GLY A 28 4.18 -5.30 5.06
C GLY A 28 4.62 -4.01 5.69
N LEU A 29 3.82 -2.96 5.48
CA LEU A 29 4.01 -1.66 6.12
C LEU A 29 3.81 -1.78 7.63
N ARG A 30 4.69 -1.16 8.42
CA ARG A 30 4.65 -1.18 9.89
C ARG A 30 4.70 0.20 10.51
N GLU A 31 5.17 1.20 9.77
CA GLU A 31 5.29 2.55 10.27
C GLU A 31 3.98 3.33 10.15
N GLU A 32 3.68 4.09 11.18
CA GLU A 32 2.62 5.09 11.23
C GLU A 32 3.26 6.44 11.53
N TYR A 33 2.72 7.51 10.94
CA TYR A 33 3.33 8.82 11.04
C TYR A 33 2.48 9.74 11.90
N CYS A 34 3.14 10.42 12.83
CA CYS A 34 2.50 11.27 13.83
C CYS A 34 3.02 12.72 13.74
N ILE A 35 2.14 13.68 14.00
CA ILE A 35 2.48 15.08 14.24
C ILE A 35 2.00 15.41 15.67
N ASP A 36 2.88 15.93 16.50
CA ASP A 36 2.60 16.27 17.92
C ASP A 36 1.92 15.12 18.70
N GLY A 37 2.40 13.89 18.47
CA GLY A 37 1.88 12.68 19.11
C GLY A 37 0.51 12.20 18.59
N ARG A 38 -0.06 12.86 17.59
CA ARG A 38 -1.29 12.43 16.94
C ARG A 38 -0.99 11.74 15.63
N ARG A 39 -1.53 10.54 15.45
CA ARG A 39 -1.40 9.80 14.20
C ARG A 39 -2.13 10.55 13.07
N VAL A 40 -1.38 10.88 12.02
CA VAL A 40 -1.88 11.61 10.85
C VAL A 40 -2.01 10.67 9.66
N ILE A 41 -0.96 9.89 9.38
CA ILE A 41 -0.92 8.95 8.26
C ILE A 41 -0.71 7.54 8.82
N ASN A 42 -1.56 6.61 8.43
CA ASN A 42 -1.48 5.22 8.82
C ASN A 42 -1.10 4.30 7.64
N THR A 43 -0.84 3.04 7.92
CA THR A 43 -0.45 2.06 6.88
C THR A 43 -1.53 1.84 5.82
N GLN A 44 -2.81 2.01 6.16
CA GLN A 44 -3.91 1.86 5.19
C GLN A 44 -3.94 3.02 4.20
N ASP A 45 -3.62 4.26 4.65
CA ASP A 45 -3.51 5.43 3.77
C ASP A 45 -2.42 5.22 2.71
N ILE A 46 -1.24 4.78 3.14
CA ILE A 46 -0.12 4.50 2.23
C ILE A 46 -0.49 3.38 1.24
N ARG A 47 -1.12 2.31 1.71
CA ARG A 47 -1.54 1.19 0.85
C ARG A 47 -2.62 1.60 -0.15
N LEU A 48 -3.57 2.44 0.25
CA LEU A 48 -4.56 3.00 -0.66
C LEU A 48 -3.88 3.81 -1.77
N CYS A 49 -2.94 4.69 -1.39
CA CYS A 49 -2.17 5.48 -2.35
C CYS A 49 -1.34 4.58 -3.28
N ARG A 50 -0.54 3.64 -2.74
CA ARG A 50 0.23 2.67 -3.56
C ARG A 50 -0.66 2.00 -4.60
N ARG A 51 -1.80 1.48 -4.17
CA ARG A 51 -2.71 0.75 -5.06
C ARG A 51 -3.31 1.66 -6.11
N THR A 52 -3.84 2.82 -5.71
CA THR A 52 -4.51 3.76 -6.62
C THR A 52 -3.54 4.31 -7.66
N LEU A 53 -2.35 4.72 -7.24
CA LEU A 53 -1.33 5.26 -8.13
C LEU A 53 -0.82 4.19 -9.11
N ARG A 54 -0.49 2.99 -8.63
CA ARG A 54 -0.07 1.87 -9.49
C ARG A 54 -1.15 1.46 -10.49
N ASP A 55 -2.40 1.33 -10.04
CA ASP A 55 -3.49 0.90 -10.91
C ASP A 55 -3.78 1.96 -11.99
N ALA A 56 -3.65 3.26 -11.66
CA ALA A 56 -3.79 4.35 -12.63
C ALA A 56 -2.65 4.37 -13.65
N ALA A 57 -1.39 4.22 -13.20
CA ALA A 57 -0.21 4.34 -14.04
C ALA A 57 0.07 3.09 -14.88
N ALA A 58 0.03 1.89 -14.26
CA ALA A 58 0.56 0.68 -14.88
C ALA A 58 -0.53 -0.31 -15.34
N ARG A 59 -1.77 -0.20 -14.84
CA ARG A 59 -2.83 -1.20 -15.09
C ARG A 59 -4.03 -0.65 -15.85
N GLY A 60 -3.98 0.62 -16.27
CA GLY A 60 -5.07 1.28 -17.01
C GLY A 60 -6.41 1.27 -16.25
N ARG A 61 -6.38 1.12 -14.93
CA ARG A 61 -7.58 1.11 -14.09
C ARG A 61 -7.80 2.49 -13.50
N SER A 62 -9.00 3.03 -13.67
CA SER A 62 -9.31 4.33 -13.08
C SER A 62 -9.28 4.29 -11.54
N PRO A 63 -8.84 5.37 -10.88
CA PRO A 63 -8.88 5.51 -9.42
C PRO A 63 -10.25 5.20 -8.83
N ALA A 64 -11.33 5.63 -9.47
CA ALA A 64 -12.69 5.34 -9.03
C ALA A 64 -12.97 3.84 -8.87
N LYS A 65 -12.49 3.00 -9.78
CA LYS A 65 -12.65 1.54 -9.67
C LYS A 65 -11.82 0.95 -8.53
N THR A 66 -10.63 1.49 -8.29
CA THR A 66 -9.78 1.04 -7.18
C THR A 66 -10.39 1.41 -5.83
N LEU A 67 -10.88 2.65 -5.69
CA LEU A 67 -11.54 3.15 -4.49
C LEU A 67 -12.83 2.39 -4.19
N ALA A 68 -13.67 2.14 -5.19
CA ALA A 68 -14.92 1.38 -5.03
C ALA A 68 -14.71 -0.06 -4.54
N MET A 69 -13.51 -0.61 -4.71
CA MET A 69 -13.15 -1.94 -4.21
C MET A 69 -12.44 -1.91 -2.86
N TRP A 70 -12.12 -0.74 -2.32
CA TRP A 70 -11.22 -0.62 -1.18
C TRP A 70 -11.71 -1.33 0.06
N ASP A 71 -12.97 -1.18 0.42
CA ASP A 71 -13.56 -1.84 1.58
C ASP A 71 -13.47 -3.37 1.49
N ARG A 72 -13.70 -3.93 0.29
CA ARG A 72 -13.53 -5.37 0.05
C ARG A 72 -12.09 -5.82 0.18
N VAL A 73 -11.13 -4.97 -0.19
CA VAL A 73 -9.69 -5.24 -0.02
C VAL A 73 -9.34 -5.29 1.45
N LEU A 74 -9.81 -4.34 2.25
CA LEU A 74 -9.59 -4.29 3.70
C LEU A 74 -10.22 -5.50 4.42
N ASP A 75 -11.42 -5.87 4.02
CA ASP A 75 -12.13 -7.04 4.55
C ASP A 75 -11.37 -8.34 4.22
N GLY A 76 -10.98 -8.52 2.96
CA GLY A 76 -10.17 -9.67 2.53
C GLY A 76 -8.82 -9.74 3.24
N GLU A 77 -8.15 -8.60 3.42
CA GLU A 77 -6.90 -8.55 4.19
C GLU A 77 -7.09 -8.99 5.64
N THR A 78 -8.13 -8.51 6.27
CA THR A 78 -8.43 -8.84 7.68
C THR A 78 -8.70 -10.33 7.83
N ARG A 79 -9.48 -10.92 6.92
CA ARG A 79 -9.87 -12.33 6.98
C ARG A 79 -8.75 -13.29 6.58
N TYR A 80 -7.98 -12.96 5.52
CA TYR A 80 -7.12 -13.92 4.83
C TYR A 80 -5.62 -13.63 4.92
N ILE A 81 -5.23 -12.47 5.48
CA ILE A 81 -3.82 -12.08 5.56
C ILE A 81 -3.42 -11.76 7.00
N LYS A 82 -4.10 -10.80 7.64
CA LYS A 82 -3.72 -10.36 9.00
C LYS A 82 -3.81 -11.48 10.04
N GLY A 83 -4.77 -12.38 9.90
CA GLY A 83 -4.93 -13.53 10.79
C GLY A 83 -3.70 -14.43 10.85
N PHE A 84 -2.93 -14.51 9.77
CA PHE A 84 -1.74 -15.37 9.68
C PHE A 84 -0.42 -14.64 9.98
N LYS A 85 -0.45 -13.34 10.27
CA LYS A 85 0.76 -12.57 10.61
C LYS A 85 1.51 -13.14 11.81
N THR A 86 0.78 -13.67 12.79
CA THR A 86 1.35 -14.27 14.00
C THR A 86 2.04 -15.62 13.77
N THR A 87 1.83 -16.25 12.60
CA THR A 87 2.48 -17.51 12.22
C THR A 87 3.78 -17.29 11.46
N ALA A 88 4.16 -16.05 11.18
CA ALA A 88 5.40 -15.73 10.50
C ALA A 88 6.60 -15.82 11.45
N ASP A 89 7.70 -16.40 10.97
CA ASP A 89 8.98 -16.49 11.67
C ASP A 89 9.70 -15.13 11.62
N PHE A 90 9.44 -14.32 10.60
CA PHE A 90 10.04 -12.99 10.44
C PHE A 90 9.02 -11.98 9.90
N LEU A 91 9.05 -10.78 10.48
CA LEU A 91 8.22 -9.65 10.05
C LEU A 91 9.11 -8.62 9.36
N LEU A 92 9.07 -8.58 8.03
CA LEU A 92 9.79 -7.62 7.21
C LEU A 92 8.99 -6.33 7.09
N ASP A 93 9.58 -5.21 7.56
CA ASP A 93 9.01 -3.89 7.34
C ASP A 93 9.33 -3.41 5.92
N THR A 94 8.29 -3.01 5.19
CA THR A 94 8.40 -2.44 3.83
C THR A 94 8.02 -0.97 3.81
N SER A 95 8.13 -0.28 4.93
CA SER A 95 7.91 1.17 5.04
C SER A 95 9.18 1.93 4.64
N PHE A 96 8.98 3.04 3.93
CA PHE A 96 10.05 3.97 3.56
C PHE A 96 9.59 5.39 3.87
N THR A 97 10.29 6.09 4.75
CA THR A 97 9.90 7.44 5.20
C THR A 97 9.78 8.42 4.02
N TYR A 98 10.68 8.35 3.05
CA TYR A 98 10.64 9.22 1.86
C TYR A 98 9.46 8.92 0.90
N GLU A 99 8.80 7.78 1.06
CA GLU A 99 7.62 7.41 0.26
C GLU A 99 6.47 8.39 0.45
N LEU A 100 6.33 8.97 1.64
CA LEU A 100 5.30 9.99 1.88
C LEU A 100 5.44 11.15 0.91
N GLY A 101 6.68 11.60 0.65
CA GLY A 101 6.95 12.68 -0.30
C GLY A 101 6.63 12.30 -1.76
N LEU A 102 6.87 11.05 -2.15
CA LEU A 102 6.48 10.54 -3.47
C LEU A 102 4.95 10.52 -3.63
N ILE A 103 4.24 10.06 -2.61
CA ILE A 103 2.78 10.08 -2.58
C ILE A 103 2.27 11.52 -2.68
N ALA A 104 2.78 12.44 -1.84
CA ALA A 104 2.37 13.84 -1.84
C ALA A 104 2.56 14.51 -3.22
N LYS A 105 3.64 14.16 -3.94
CA LYS A 105 3.90 14.63 -5.30
C LYS A 105 2.83 14.19 -6.30
N LEU A 106 2.36 12.94 -6.19
CA LEU A 106 1.49 12.31 -7.17
C LEU A 106 -0.01 12.43 -6.87
N LEU A 107 -0.38 12.72 -5.63
CA LEU A 107 -1.80 12.85 -5.26
C LEU A 107 -2.52 13.94 -6.03
N ARG A 108 -1.90 15.13 -6.19
CA ARG A 108 -2.51 16.28 -6.88
C ARG A 108 -2.77 15.99 -8.36
N PRO A 109 -1.81 15.49 -9.17
CA PRO A 109 -2.06 15.09 -10.55
C PRO A 109 -3.21 14.10 -10.71
N VAL A 110 -3.31 13.11 -9.84
CA VAL A 110 -4.41 12.13 -9.87
C VAL A 110 -5.75 12.81 -9.59
N SER A 111 -5.83 13.66 -8.57
CA SER A 111 -7.05 14.41 -8.25
C SER A 111 -7.51 15.33 -9.38
N GLN A 112 -6.58 15.89 -10.15
CA GLN A 112 -6.89 16.77 -11.29
C GLN A 112 -7.32 16.00 -12.54
N ARG A 113 -6.76 14.79 -12.75
CA ARG A 113 -7.00 14.01 -13.97
C ARG A 113 -8.29 13.21 -13.94
N PHE A 114 -8.74 12.81 -12.74
CA PHE A 114 -9.88 11.91 -12.59
C PHE A 114 -11.00 12.57 -11.77
N THR A 115 -12.21 12.56 -12.30
CA THR A 115 -13.40 12.95 -11.55
C THR A 115 -13.83 11.80 -10.67
N LEU A 116 -13.91 12.06 -9.37
CA LEU A 116 -14.42 11.14 -8.36
C LEU A 116 -15.74 11.68 -7.82
N GLU A 117 -16.65 10.81 -7.45
CA GLU A 117 -17.98 11.17 -6.97
C GLU A 117 -18.36 10.37 -5.72
N GLY A 118 -19.25 10.94 -4.92
CA GLY A 118 -19.82 10.29 -3.74
C GLY A 118 -18.73 9.82 -2.77
N HIS A 119 -18.93 8.66 -2.17
CA HIS A 119 -18.01 8.08 -1.17
C HIS A 119 -16.56 7.94 -1.66
N ASN A 120 -16.34 7.68 -2.95
CA ASN A 120 -14.98 7.59 -3.49
C ASN A 120 -14.26 8.95 -3.45
N ALA A 121 -14.96 10.06 -3.71
CA ALA A 121 -14.41 11.40 -3.60
C ALA A 121 -14.08 11.73 -2.15
N GLU A 122 -14.99 11.45 -1.22
CA GLU A 122 -14.80 11.69 0.21
C GLU A 122 -13.59 10.93 0.76
N LEU A 123 -13.47 9.64 0.43
CA LEU A 123 -12.34 8.79 0.84
C LEU A 123 -11.01 9.32 0.29
N TRP A 124 -11.00 9.71 -0.99
CA TRP A 124 -9.78 10.22 -1.63
C TRP A 124 -9.37 11.58 -1.07
N ASP A 125 -10.32 12.49 -0.91
CA ASP A 125 -10.06 13.84 -0.38
C ASP A 125 -9.60 13.79 1.08
N GLU A 126 -10.18 12.91 1.88
CA GLU A 126 -9.73 12.68 3.26
C GLU A 126 -8.30 12.14 3.28
N THR A 127 -8.00 11.17 2.43
CA THR A 127 -6.64 10.63 2.31
C THR A 127 -5.67 11.70 1.85
N ALA A 128 -5.99 12.47 0.81
CA ALA A 128 -5.13 13.53 0.29
C ALA A 128 -4.81 14.62 1.33
N ARG A 129 -5.81 15.04 2.13
CA ARG A 129 -5.63 16.00 3.22
C ARG A 129 -4.59 15.57 4.25
N ARG A 130 -4.45 14.27 4.50
CA ARG A 130 -3.43 13.74 5.44
C ARG A 130 -2.01 13.97 4.95
N PHE A 131 -1.81 14.14 3.64
CA PHE A 131 -0.52 14.42 3.02
C PHE A 131 -0.25 15.90 2.74
N GLU A 132 -1.18 16.80 3.09
CA GLU A 132 -1.07 18.25 2.80
C GLU A 132 0.22 18.89 3.34
N HIS A 133 0.68 18.43 4.49
CA HIS A 133 1.87 18.96 5.16
C HIS A 133 3.14 18.17 4.84
N VAL A 134 3.07 17.17 3.97
CA VAL A 134 4.22 16.38 3.56
C VAL A 134 4.93 17.09 2.42
N ALA A 135 6.23 17.36 2.58
CA ALA A 135 7.06 17.91 1.52
C ALA A 135 7.16 16.92 0.36
N PRO A 136 6.87 17.32 -0.89
CA PRO A 136 6.98 16.43 -2.03
C PRO A 136 8.43 16.03 -2.30
N VAL A 137 8.61 14.82 -2.78
CA VAL A 137 9.89 14.27 -3.25
C VAL A 137 9.79 14.01 -4.74
N GLU A 138 10.80 14.42 -5.50
CA GLU A 138 10.84 14.22 -6.94
C GLU A 138 11.12 12.76 -7.29
N LEU A 139 10.43 12.26 -8.34
CA LEU A 139 10.52 10.84 -8.74
C LEU A 139 11.91 10.44 -9.25
N GLU A 140 12.66 11.41 -9.78
CA GLU A 140 14.03 11.25 -10.26
C GLU A 140 15.01 10.87 -9.13
N LEU A 141 14.67 11.23 -7.89
CA LEU A 141 15.45 10.87 -6.71
C LEU A 141 15.23 9.41 -6.26
N LEU A 142 14.23 8.73 -6.84
CA LEU A 142 13.94 7.35 -6.50
C LEU A 142 15.01 6.42 -7.08
N PRO A 143 15.75 5.66 -6.24
CA PRO A 143 16.79 4.74 -6.72
C PRO A 143 16.28 3.77 -7.79
N ALA A 144 17.15 3.43 -8.75
CA ALA A 144 16.78 2.59 -9.90
C ALA A 144 16.33 1.17 -9.47
N ASP A 145 16.85 0.68 -8.36
CA ASP A 145 16.55 -0.63 -7.75
C ASP A 145 15.51 -0.56 -6.63
N SER A 146 14.91 0.60 -6.37
CA SER A 146 13.89 0.73 -5.34
C SER A 146 12.62 -0.06 -5.70
N MET A 147 12.13 -0.86 -4.76
CA MET A 147 10.84 -1.54 -4.89
C MET A 147 9.67 -0.57 -5.07
N LEU A 148 9.82 0.68 -4.63
CA LEU A 148 8.78 1.70 -4.77
C LEU A 148 8.52 2.10 -6.23
N ARG A 149 9.43 1.78 -7.16
CA ARG A 149 9.20 2.00 -8.59
C ARG A 149 8.00 1.23 -9.14
N GLU A 150 7.67 0.09 -8.55
CA GLU A 150 6.45 -0.65 -8.90
C GLU A 150 5.17 0.20 -8.74
N PHE A 151 5.18 1.12 -7.78
CA PHE A 151 4.00 1.92 -7.46
C PHE A 151 4.00 3.30 -8.08
N TYR A 152 5.18 3.88 -8.34
CA TYR A 152 5.32 5.31 -8.63
C TYR A 152 6.07 5.65 -9.93
N ALA A 153 6.66 4.68 -10.62
CA ALA A 153 7.47 4.96 -11.82
C ALA A 153 6.65 5.11 -13.12
N GLY A 154 5.34 4.91 -13.08
CA GLY A 154 4.48 5.12 -14.25
C GLY A 154 4.06 6.58 -14.41
N GLU A 155 3.77 7.01 -15.65
CA GLU A 155 3.10 8.28 -15.89
C GLU A 155 1.66 8.23 -15.36
N VAL A 156 1.32 9.15 -14.48
CA VAL A 156 -0.03 9.31 -13.90
C VAL A 156 -0.78 10.43 -14.62
#